data_e704b5c892c6029302d0a0f337d200d2
#
_entry.id   e704b5c892c6029302d0a0f337d200d2
#
_cell.length_a   1.000
_cell.length_b   1.000
_cell.length_c   1.000
_cell.angle_alpha   90.00
_cell.angle_beta   90.00
_cell.angle_gamma   90.00
#
_symmetry.space_group_name_H-M   'P 1'
#
loop_
_entity.id
_entity.type
_entity.pdbx_description
1 polymer ?
#
loop_
_entity_poly.entity_id
_entity_poly.type
_entity_poly.pdbx_seq_one_letter_code
_entity_poly.pdbx_strand_id
1 'polypeptide(L)'
;MSKRNLFSVDKSLEQPERVLLVGVMLTADYSGANETRERGFQTALTEAAELVSAAGGDLVSIETSRRDKPHPALFVGTGKAEELAAVVKQHDVGLVVFNHELTPTQERNLEKELQCRVLDRVGLILAIFAKRAQSQEGK
;
A
#
# COMPACT_ATOMS: atom_id res chain seq x y z
N MET A 1 11.56 13.27 -6.13
CA MET A 1 12.02 11.91 -6.31
C MET A 1 11.13 11.15 -7.26
N SER A 2 11.70 10.52 -8.19
CA SER A 2 10.95 9.80 -9.20
C SER A 2 10.33 8.53 -8.64
N LYS A 3 9.14 8.20 -9.11
CA LYS A 3 8.50 6.96 -8.71
C LYS A 3 8.79 5.81 -9.65
N ARG A 4 9.68 6.01 -10.60
CA ARG A 4 9.95 4.98 -11.58
C ARG A 4 10.56 3.74 -10.98
N ASN A 5 11.31 3.89 -9.90
CA ASN A 5 11.98 2.75 -9.28
C ASN A 5 11.39 2.46 -7.93
N LEU A 6 10.07 2.30 -7.92
CA LEU A 6 9.37 2.07 -6.67
C LEU A 6 9.86 0.82 -5.95
N PHE A 7 10.06 -0.25 -6.71
CA PHE A 7 10.60 -1.46 -6.14
C PHE A 7 11.97 -1.64 -6.76
N SER A 8 12.93 -1.11 -6.08
CA SER A 8 14.27 -1.04 -6.63
C SER A 8 14.72 -2.35 -7.23
N VAL A 9 15.06 -2.30 -8.47
CA VAL A 9 15.64 -3.46 -9.14
C VAL A 9 17.08 -3.19 -9.50
N ASP A 10 17.61 -2.14 -8.95
CA ASP A 10 18.99 -1.81 -9.11
C ASP A 10 19.82 -2.94 -8.55
N LYS A 11 20.73 -3.43 -9.35
CA LYS A 11 21.51 -4.54 -8.89
C LYS A 11 22.41 -4.20 -7.75
N SER A 12 22.66 -2.93 -7.52
CA SER A 12 23.45 -2.56 -6.37
C SER A 12 22.66 -2.80 -5.08
N LEU A 13 21.36 -2.97 -5.18
CA LEU A 13 20.52 -3.20 -4.02
C LEU A 13 20.04 -4.62 -4.04
N GLU A 14 20.58 -5.43 -3.19
CA GLU A 14 20.13 -6.81 -3.12
C GLU A 14 18.85 -6.97 -2.40
N GLN A 15 18.44 -5.97 -1.64
CA GLN A 15 17.26 -6.11 -0.80
C GLN A 15 16.07 -5.42 -1.42
N PRO A 16 14.92 -6.08 -1.42
CA PRO A 16 13.71 -5.45 -1.92
C PRO A 16 13.25 -4.33 -1.00
N GLU A 17 12.41 -3.48 -1.53
CA GLU A 17 11.83 -2.38 -0.78
C GLU A 17 10.99 -2.94 0.35
N ARG A 18 11.14 -2.39 1.55
CA ARG A 18 10.34 -2.80 2.69
C ARG A 18 8.98 -2.10 2.61
N VAL A 19 7.92 -2.88 2.66
CA VAL A 19 6.58 -2.41 2.35
C VAL A 19 5.65 -2.57 3.54
N LEU A 20 4.90 -1.53 3.83
CA LEU A 20 3.77 -1.58 4.75
C LEU A 20 2.50 -1.56 3.93
N LEU A 21 1.66 -2.57 4.12
CA LEU A 21 0.38 -2.65 3.42
C LEU A 21 -0.72 -2.16 4.35
N VAL A 22 -1.55 -1.25 3.86
CA VAL A 22 -2.64 -0.69 4.65
C VAL A 22 -3.95 -1.02 3.99
N GLY A 23 -4.85 -1.63 4.74
CA GLY A 23 -6.20 -1.90 4.28
C GLY A 23 -7.20 -1.18 5.16
N VAL A 24 -8.17 -0.52 4.54
CA VAL A 24 -9.22 0.18 5.27
C VAL A 24 -10.55 -0.44 4.89
N MET A 25 -11.26 -0.94 5.89
CA MET A 25 -12.59 -1.48 5.64
C MET A 25 -13.57 -0.33 5.65
N LEU A 26 -14.06 0.02 4.47
CA LEU A 26 -15.06 1.06 4.32
C LEU A 26 -16.44 0.41 4.37
N THR A 27 -17.33 0.99 5.13
CA THR A 27 -18.65 0.41 5.30
C THR A 27 -19.35 0.21 3.96
N ALA A 28 -19.17 1.14 3.05
CA ALA A 28 -19.86 1.08 1.77
C ALA A 28 -19.33 -0.01 0.84
N ASP A 29 -18.10 -0.44 1.04
CA ASP A 29 -17.47 -1.41 0.14
C ASP A 29 -17.92 -2.84 0.40
N TYR A 30 -18.38 -3.12 1.60
CA TYR A 30 -18.70 -4.50 1.98
C TYR A 30 -20.09 -4.51 2.60
N SER A 31 -21.00 -5.25 2.01
CA SER A 31 -22.35 -5.36 2.52
C SER A 31 -22.57 -6.75 3.08
N GLY A 32 -23.70 -6.91 3.78
CA GLY A 32 -24.04 -8.19 4.33
C GLY A 32 -23.72 -8.29 5.81
N ALA A 33 -23.74 -9.52 6.33
CA ALA A 33 -23.46 -9.76 7.73
C ALA A 33 -22.00 -9.44 8.03
N ASN A 34 -21.73 -9.21 9.31
CA ASN A 34 -20.37 -8.87 9.73
C ASN A 34 -19.35 -9.91 9.29
N GLU A 35 -19.71 -11.18 9.39
CA GLU A 35 -18.78 -12.23 9.00
C GLU A 35 -18.46 -12.18 7.52
N THR A 36 -19.48 -11.92 6.69
CA THR A 36 -19.29 -11.83 5.27
C THR A 36 -18.41 -10.64 4.92
N ARG A 37 -18.64 -9.53 5.58
CA ARG A 37 -17.83 -8.34 5.36
C ARG A 37 -16.39 -8.56 5.74
N GLU A 38 -16.20 -9.20 6.90
CA GLU A 38 -14.85 -9.45 7.39
C GLU A 38 -14.11 -10.38 6.44
N ARG A 39 -14.81 -11.40 5.95
CA ARG A 39 -14.17 -12.35 5.04
C ARG A 39 -13.79 -11.70 3.73
N GLY A 40 -14.66 -10.85 3.18
CA GLY A 40 -14.36 -10.15 1.95
C GLY A 40 -13.17 -9.23 2.12
N PHE A 41 -13.11 -8.53 3.24
CA PHE A 41 -12.02 -7.63 3.52
C PHE A 41 -10.69 -8.41 3.65
N GLN A 42 -10.71 -9.53 4.36
CA GLN A 42 -9.51 -10.33 4.54
C GLN A 42 -9.04 -10.92 3.21
N THR A 43 -9.99 -11.34 2.39
CA THR A 43 -9.64 -11.87 1.07
C THR A 43 -8.94 -10.81 0.23
N ALA A 44 -9.50 -9.60 0.22
CA ALA A 44 -8.90 -8.50 -0.55
C ALA A 44 -7.51 -8.16 -0.03
N LEU A 45 -7.35 -8.21 1.28
CA LEU A 45 -6.06 -7.90 1.88
C LEU A 45 -5.02 -8.96 1.53
N THR A 46 -5.42 -10.22 1.55
CA THR A 46 -4.53 -11.30 1.17
C THR A 46 -4.09 -11.18 -0.28
N GLU A 47 -5.03 -10.84 -1.16
CA GLU A 47 -4.70 -10.63 -2.56
C GLU A 47 -3.73 -9.47 -2.74
N ALA A 48 -3.95 -8.40 -1.98
CA ALA A 48 -3.05 -7.27 -2.06
C ALA A 48 -1.65 -7.64 -1.60
N ALA A 49 -1.55 -8.45 -0.56
CA ALA A 49 -0.25 -8.89 -0.08
C ALA A 49 0.48 -9.70 -1.15
N GLU A 50 -0.25 -10.54 -1.86
CA GLU A 50 0.35 -11.32 -2.94
C GLU A 50 0.81 -10.40 -4.08
N LEU A 51 0.04 -9.36 -4.35
CA LEU A 51 0.43 -8.41 -5.38
C LEU A 51 1.71 -7.67 -5.00
N VAL A 52 1.87 -7.33 -3.73
CA VAL A 52 3.09 -6.69 -3.27
C VAL A 52 4.28 -7.59 -3.52
N SER A 53 4.14 -8.86 -3.19
CA SER A 53 5.21 -9.82 -3.44
C SER A 53 5.50 -9.95 -4.92
N ALA A 54 4.45 -10.00 -5.74
CA ALA A 54 4.62 -10.11 -7.18
C ALA A 54 5.36 -8.91 -7.74
N ALA A 55 5.20 -7.76 -7.13
CA ALA A 55 5.87 -6.54 -7.58
C ALA A 55 7.30 -6.45 -7.06
N GLY A 56 7.72 -7.39 -6.23
CA GLY A 56 9.08 -7.41 -5.73
C GLY A 56 9.28 -6.75 -4.39
N GLY A 57 8.19 -6.44 -3.69
CA GLY A 57 8.29 -5.81 -2.39
C GLY A 57 8.47 -6.84 -1.28
N ASP A 58 9.04 -6.38 -0.18
CA ASP A 58 9.19 -7.19 1.03
C ASP A 58 8.17 -6.70 2.04
N LEU A 59 7.10 -7.44 2.19
CA LEU A 59 6.00 -7.04 3.06
C LEU A 59 6.40 -7.26 4.52
N VAL A 60 6.62 -6.16 5.23
CA VAL A 60 7.10 -6.26 6.61
C VAL A 60 6.00 -6.04 7.64
N SER A 61 4.88 -5.45 7.25
CA SER A 61 3.79 -5.22 8.18
C SER A 61 2.50 -4.96 7.42
N ILE A 62 1.39 -5.31 8.05
CA ILE A 62 0.06 -5.05 7.52
C ILE A 62 -0.73 -4.35 8.62
N GLU A 63 -1.31 -3.21 8.27
CA GLU A 63 -2.13 -2.45 9.20
C GLU A 63 -3.52 -2.28 8.62
N THR A 64 -4.52 -2.32 9.48
CA THR A 64 -5.90 -2.21 9.03
C THR A 64 -6.63 -1.14 9.83
N SER A 65 -7.75 -0.68 9.27
CA SER A 65 -8.58 0.32 9.91
C SER A 65 -9.99 0.17 9.39
N ARG A 66 -10.95 0.79 10.08
CA ARG A 66 -12.35 0.79 9.66
C ARG A 66 -12.84 2.21 9.60
N ARG A 67 -13.62 2.53 8.58
CA ARG A 67 -14.23 3.83 8.45
C ARG A 67 -15.52 3.71 7.68
N ASP A 68 -16.44 4.63 7.93
CA ASP A 68 -17.65 4.71 7.11
C ASP A 68 -17.31 5.18 5.70
N LYS A 69 -16.42 6.16 5.63
CA LYS A 69 -16.00 6.70 4.35
C LYS A 69 -14.59 7.22 4.49
N PRO A 70 -13.89 7.40 3.36
CA PRO A 70 -12.50 7.87 3.43
C PRO A 70 -12.43 9.30 3.93
N HIS A 71 -11.38 9.56 4.69
CA HIS A 71 -11.07 10.93 5.09
C HIS A 71 -10.66 11.69 3.83
N PRO A 72 -11.22 12.89 3.62
CA PRO A 72 -10.93 13.61 2.36
C PRO A 72 -9.46 13.94 2.15
N ALA A 73 -8.73 14.17 3.22
CA ALA A 73 -7.33 14.59 3.09
C ALA A 73 -6.34 13.45 3.22
N LEU A 74 -6.67 12.42 4.00
CA LEU A 74 -5.69 11.38 4.35
C LEU A 74 -6.18 9.97 4.08
N PHE A 75 -7.41 9.79 3.66
CA PHE A 75 -8.07 8.50 3.51
C PHE A 75 -8.33 7.84 4.87
N VAL A 76 -7.36 7.85 5.76
CA VAL A 76 -7.54 7.34 7.13
C VAL A 76 -7.67 8.51 8.09
N GLY A 77 -8.11 8.24 9.31
CA GLY A 77 -8.19 9.30 10.31
C GLY A 77 -6.82 9.79 10.71
N THR A 78 -6.78 10.98 11.32
CA THR A 78 -5.49 11.56 11.71
C THR A 78 -4.79 10.69 12.74
N GLY A 79 -5.53 10.10 13.67
CA GLY A 79 -4.91 9.21 14.66
C GLY A 79 -4.29 7.99 14.02
N LYS A 80 -4.98 7.42 13.03
CA LYS A 80 -4.43 6.26 12.33
C LYS A 80 -3.21 6.65 11.53
N ALA A 81 -3.23 7.84 10.94
CA ALA A 81 -2.07 8.30 10.18
C ALA A 81 -0.85 8.41 11.08
N GLU A 82 -1.03 8.88 12.30
CA GLU A 82 0.08 8.95 13.25
C GLU A 82 0.58 7.57 13.61
N GLU A 83 -0.34 6.64 13.78
CA GLU A 83 0.01 5.26 14.06
C GLU A 83 0.84 4.67 12.93
N LEU A 84 0.40 4.92 11.69
CA LEU A 84 1.11 4.41 10.54
C LEU A 84 2.50 5.03 10.42
N ALA A 85 2.62 6.30 10.74
CA ALA A 85 3.93 6.95 10.72
C ALA A 85 4.89 6.29 11.70
N ALA A 86 4.38 5.89 12.86
CA ALA A 86 5.20 5.21 13.85
C ALA A 86 5.66 3.84 13.33
N VAL A 87 4.75 3.12 12.65
CA VAL A 87 5.09 1.82 12.08
C VAL A 87 6.16 1.97 10.99
N VAL A 88 6.02 3.01 10.17
CA VAL A 88 7.00 3.28 9.13
C VAL A 88 8.39 3.45 9.73
N LYS A 89 8.47 4.20 10.79
CA LYS A 89 9.74 4.44 11.45
C LYS A 89 10.28 3.18 12.11
N GLN A 90 9.39 2.48 12.79
CA GLN A 90 9.77 1.31 13.55
C GLN A 90 10.32 0.20 12.66
N HIS A 91 9.73 0.00 11.52
CA HIS A 91 10.09 -1.08 10.62
C HIS A 91 10.94 -0.64 9.45
N ASP A 92 11.36 0.62 9.46
CA ASP A 92 12.21 1.14 8.39
C ASP A 92 11.56 0.91 7.03
N VAL A 93 10.31 1.29 6.92
CA VAL A 93 9.51 1.07 5.71
C VAL A 93 9.94 2.05 4.63
N GLY A 94 10.11 1.55 3.41
CA GLY A 94 10.45 2.38 2.28
C GLY A 94 9.28 2.73 1.40
N LEU A 95 8.18 2.00 1.53
CA LEU A 95 7.01 2.22 0.71
C LEU A 95 5.77 1.79 1.46
N VAL A 96 4.76 2.64 1.47
CA VAL A 96 3.46 2.31 2.04
C VAL A 96 2.48 2.10 0.90
N VAL A 97 1.80 0.96 0.90
CA VAL A 97 0.82 0.63 -0.13
C VAL A 97 -0.56 0.60 0.49
N PHE A 98 -1.46 1.39 -0.06
CA PHE A 98 -2.86 1.38 0.33
C PHE A 98 -3.64 0.51 -0.65
N ASN A 99 -4.45 -0.40 -0.13
CA ASN A 99 -5.25 -1.28 -0.98
C ASN A 99 -6.53 -0.58 -1.41
N HIS A 100 -6.40 0.65 -1.88
CA HIS A 100 -7.51 1.49 -2.29
C HIS A 100 -7.00 2.50 -3.29
N GLU A 101 -7.92 3.07 -4.05
CA GLU A 101 -7.56 4.19 -4.91
C GLU A 101 -7.51 5.46 -4.06
N LEU A 102 -6.44 6.18 -4.21
CA LEU A 102 -6.26 7.46 -3.50
C LEU A 102 -6.35 8.60 -4.48
N THR A 103 -6.92 9.71 -4.05
CA THR A 103 -6.84 10.92 -4.85
C THR A 103 -5.42 11.45 -4.78
N PRO A 104 -4.99 12.24 -5.77
CA PRO A 104 -3.65 12.83 -5.70
C PRO A 104 -3.43 13.63 -4.43
N THR A 105 -4.46 14.30 -3.95
CA THR A 105 -4.34 15.07 -2.72
C THR A 105 -4.11 14.17 -1.53
N GLN A 106 -4.86 13.07 -1.45
CA GLN A 106 -4.68 12.12 -0.36
C GLN A 106 -3.30 11.51 -0.39
N GLU A 107 -2.85 11.14 -1.56
CA GLU A 107 -1.53 10.53 -1.70
C GLU A 107 -0.44 11.48 -1.24
N ARG A 108 -0.52 12.73 -1.68
CA ARG A 108 0.48 13.72 -1.32
C ARG A 108 0.48 13.99 0.18
N ASN A 109 -0.71 14.12 0.75
CA ASN A 109 -0.82 14.39 2.17
C ASN A 109 -0.30 13.22 2.99
N LEU A 110 -0.58 12.00 2.55
CA LEU A 110 -0.09 10.83 3.24
C LEU A 110 1.42 10.73 3.19
N GLU A 111 2.00 11.04 2.03
CA GLU A 111 3.46 11.02 1.92
C GLU A 111 4.10 12.00 2.88
N LYS A 112 3.48 13.14 3.03
CA LYS A 112 3.97 14.14 3.95
C LYS A 112 3.82 13.69 5.39
N GLU A 113 2.68 13.14 5.72
CA GLU A 113 2.39 12.72 7.08
C GLU A 113 3.23 11.51 7.49
N LEU A 114 3.39 10.57 6.59
CA LEU A 114 4.11 9.33 6.89
C LEU A 114 5.60 9.44 6.64
N GLN A 115 6.03 10.51 5.99
CA GLN A 115 7.44 10.70 5.65
C GLN A 115 7.97 9.50 4.88
N CYS A 116 7.19 9.05 3.90
CA CYS A 116 7.46 7.82 3.18
C CYS A 116 6.69 7.86 1.87
N ARG A 117 7.20 7.20 0.86
CA ARG A 117 6.48 7.10 -0.39
C ARG A 117 5.21 6.30 -0.20
N VAL A 118 4.16 6.71 -0.90
CA VAL A 118 2.85 6.07 -0.80
C VAL A 118 2.40 5.69 -2.19
N LEU A 119 1.87 4.48 -2.30
CA LEU A 119 1.37 3.93 -3.54
C LEU A 119 -0.04 3.46 -3.31
N ASP A 120 -0.93 3.72 -4.26
CA ASP A 120 -2.29 3.21 -4.15
C ASP A 120 -2.42 1.92 -4.95
N ARG A 121 -3.61 1.38 -4.98
CA ARG A 121 -3.84 0.10 -5.63
C ARG A 121 -3.50 0.14 -7.12
N VAL A 122 -3.87 1.22 -7.78
CA VAL A 122 -3.59 1.37 -9.20
C VAL A 122 -2.08 1.42 -9.42
N GLY A 123 -1.37 2.17 -8.60
CA GLY A 123 0.07 2.24 -8.70
C GLY A 123 0.75 0.90 -8.48
N LEU A 124 0.21 0.11 -7.56
CA LEU A 124 0.76 -1.22 -7.32
C LEU A 124 0.63 -2.10 -8.56
N ILE A 125 -0.53 -2.06 -9.19
CA ILE A 125 -0.74 -2.85 -10.40
C ILE A 125 0.18 -2.40 -11.51
N LEU A 126 0.37 -1.09 -11.65
CA LEU A 126 1.28 -0.57 -12.65
C LEU A 126 2.72 -0.98 -12.39
N ALA A 127 3.09 -1.05 -11.12
CA ALA A 127 4.44 -1.49 -10.75
C ALA A 127 4.66 -2.94 -11.17
N ILE A 128 3.63 -3.77 -11.05
CA ILE A 128 3.73 -5.16 -11.46
C ILE A 128 3.96 -5.26 -12.96
N PHE A 129 3.22 -4.48 -13.73
CA PHE A 129 3.41 -4.47 -15.18
C PHE A 129 4.81 -4.00 -15.56
N ALA A 130 5.30 -2.99 -14.89
CA ALA A 130 6.63 -2.48 -15.15
C ALA A 130 7.67 -3.55 -14.89
N LYS A 131 7.49 -4.31 -13.83
CA LYS A 131 8.43 -5.37 -13.50
C LYS A 131 8.42 -6.47 -14.56
N ARG A 132 7.23 -6.81 -15.05
CA ARG A 132 7.11 -7.82 -16.09
C ARG A 132 7.80 -7.38 -17.37
N ALA A 133 7.65 -6.11 -17.71
CA ALA A 133 8.29 -5.59 -18.90
C ALA A 133 9.81 -5.68 -18.78
N GLN A 134 10.32 -5.37 -17.61
CA GLN A 134 11.75 -5.48 -17.38
C GLN A 134 12.23 -6.90 -17.50
N SER A 135 11.47 -7.83 -16.96
CA SER A 135 11.80 -9.23 -17.03
C SER A 135 11.92 -9.69 -18.49
N GLN A 136 10.98 -9.27 -19.30
CA GLN A 136 10.99 -9.66 -20.69
C GLN A 136 12.18 -9.10 -21.43
N GLU A 137 12.53 -7.89 -21.12
CA GLU A 137 13.68 -7.28 -21.77
C GLU A 137 14.98 -7.88 -21.33
N GLY A 138 14.98 -8.39 -20.13
CA GLY A 138 16.21 -8.87 -19.52
C GLY A 138 16.76 -10.12 -20.15
N LYS A 139 16.04 -10.71 -21.08
CA LYS A 139 16.56 -11.94 -21.64
C LYS A 139 17.60 -11.75 -22.74
#